data_f9518f9eda990da939ca449f8e3f0999
#
_entry.id   f9518f9eda990da939ca449f8e3f0999
#
_cell.length_a   1.000
_cell.length_b   1.000
_cell.length_c   1.000
_cell.angle_alpha   90.00
_cell.angle_beta   90.00
_cell.angle_gamma   90.00
#
_symmetry.space_group_name_H-M   'P 1'
#
loop_
_entity.id
_entity.type
_entity.pdbx_description
1 polymer ?
#
loop_
_entity_poly.entity_id
_entity_poly.type
_entity_poly.pdbx_seq_one_letter_code
_entity_poly.pdbx_strand_id
1 'polypeptide(L)'
;MLKVVHDADTSNEKGITASASLLDEIVRDGARQMLAAALQAEVAAYVERFADQVDEHGHRLVVRNGYHHQRDVLTAAGAMTVRAPRVNDRRIDADTGERQRFSSSILPAWARKSPQMTEVLPLLYLHGLSSGDFGPALEQFLGSGAGLSASSITRLTAQWQDEARAFQARELSGTDFVYLWVDGVHLKVRLDQEKLCLLVMIGVRVDGRKELVALADGYRESTESWADLLRSCRRRGMTAPVLAVGDGALGFWKALREVFPNTREQRCWFHKQANVLAALPKSAHPGALGALRDIYNAEDIDKAQVAIKAFAIDYGAKYPKAVAKIVDDADVLLEFYHYPAEHWVHLRTTNPIESTFATVRLRTKVTKGPGSRAAGIAMAYKLIEAAQTRWRAVNAPHLVALVRAGAIFHKGKLLERLVDITPDTSTAEPSNTGSEVA
;
A
#
# COMPACT_ATOMS: atom_id res chain seq x y z
N MET A 1 15.09 -10.44 23.60
CA MET A 1 14.68 -10.27 25.01
C MET A 1 15.57 -9.18 25.60
N LEU A 2 15.08 -7.98 25.70
CA LEU A 2 15.75 -6.89 26.42
C LEU A 2 15.17 -6.87 27.83
N LYS A 3 16.01 -7.15 28.82
CA LYS A 3 15.68 -7.01 30.25
C LYS A 3 15.74 -5.53 30.61
N VAL A 4 14.64 -4.98 31.07
CA VAL A 4 14.61 -3.69 31.76
C VAL A 4 15.05 -3.95 33.19
N VAL A 5 16.16 -3.35 33.60
CA VAL A 5 16.62 -3.34 34.99
C VAL A 5 15.84 -2.24 35.69
N HIS A 6 15.06 -2.60 36.72
CA HIS A 6 14.50 -1.65 37.68
C HIS A 6 15.54 -1.43 38.77
N ASP A 7 16.11 -0.24 38.80
CA ASP A 7 16.71 0.27 40.02
C ASP A 7 15.62 0.90 40.90
N ALA A 8 15.42 0.29 42.03
CA ALA A 8 14.61 0.84 43.11
C ALA A 8 15.48 1.78 43.93
N ASP A 9 15.17 3.05 43.89
CA ASP A 9 15.49 3.91 45.04
C ASP A 9 14.35 4.89 45.33
N THR A 10 14.07 4.97 46.58
CA THR A 10 12.90 5.48 47.26
C THR A 10 12.86 7.01 47.35
N SER A 11 11.65 7.52 47.42
CA SER A 11 11.22 8.82 48.00
C SER A 11 11.32 10.04 47.10
N ASN A 12 10.25 10.34 46.34
CA ASN A 12 9.52 11.60 46.49
C ASN A 12 8.20 11.58 45.67
N GLU A 13 7.09 11.24 46.31
CA GLU A 13 5.77 11.54 45.77
C GLU A 13 5.51 13.05 45.84
N LYS A 14 5.85 13.76 44.80
CA LYS A 14 5.18 15.03 44.44
C LYS A 14 5.04 15.02 42.92
N GLY A 15 3.79 15.16 42.47
CA GLY A 15 3.32 15.06 41.10
C GLY A 15 4.31 15.61 40.07
N ILE A 16 4.78 14.75 39.19
CA ILE A 16 5.39 15.14 37.93
C ILE A 16 4.24 15.60 37.03
N THR A 17 3.81 16.85 37.20
CA THR A 17 3.25 17.59 36.10
C THR A 17 4.35 17.63 35.05
N ALA A 18 4.12 17.01 33.89
CA ALA A 18 5.03 17.04 32.76
C ALA A 18 5.44 18.50 32.55
N SER A 19 6.67 18.86 32.91
CA SER A 19 7.26 20.16 32.65
C SER A 19 7.28 20.32 31.15
N ALA A 20 6.32 21.08 30.59
CA ALA A 20 6.37 21.49 29.21
C ALA A 20 7.75 22.13 29.02
N SER A 21 8.52 21.66 28.04
CA SER A 21 9.83 22.22 27.74
C SER A 21 9.66 23.72 27.46
N LEU A 22 10.55 24.56 28.01
CA LEU A 22 10.53 26.00 27.74
C LEU A 22 10.48 26.29 26.23
N LEU A 23 11.11 25.44 25.43
CA LEU A 23 11.08 25.53 23.98
C LEU A 23 9.64 25.32 23.44
N ASP A 24 8.91 24.33 23.95
CA ASP A 24 7.53 24.05 23.51
C ASP A 24 6.57 25.17 23.93
N GLU A 25 6.79 25.80 25.08
CA GLU A 25 6.03 26.96 25.52
C GLU A 25 6.27 28.17 24.60
N ILE A 26 7.54 28.48 24.29
CA ILE A 26 7.89 29.58 23.36
C ILE A 26 7.28 29.35 21.97
N VAL A 27 7.38 28.13 21.43
CA VAL A 27 6.81 27.77 20.13
C VAL A 27 5.30 27.95 20.14
N ARG A 28 4.63 27.49 21.18
CA ARG A 28 3.18 27.58 21.33
C ARG A 28 2.71 29.02 21.46
N ASP A 29 3.39 29.82 22.25
CA ASP A 29 3.07 31.24 22.44
C ASP A 29 3.33 32.05 21.16
N GLY A 30 4.45 31.82 20.49
CA GLY A 30 4.74 32.40 19.19
C GLY A 30 3.69 32.05 18.13
N ALA A 31 3.31 30.78 18.03
CA ALA A 31 2.27 30.32 17.11
C ALA A 31 0.91 30.95 17.41
N ARG A 32 0.54 31.13 18.70
CA ARG A 32 -0.69 31.79 19.12
C ARG A 32 -0.71 33.28 18.73
N GLN A 33 0.41 33.98 18.95
CA GLN A 33 0.54 35.40 18.60
C GLN A 33 0.47 35.58 17.07
N MET A 34 1.19 34.76 16.31
CA MET A 34 1.16 34.80 14.84
C MET A 34 -0.24 34.54 14.29
N LEU A 35 -0.94 33.52 14.82
CA LEU A 35 -2.31 33.22 14.40
C LEU A 35 -3.27 34.35 14.73
N ALA A 36 -3.17 34.96 15.90
CA ALA A 36 -4.00 36.09 16.29
C ALA A 36 -3.74 37.30 15.39
N ALA A 37 -2.49 37.62 15.07
CA ALA A 37 -2.11 38.68 14.16
C ALA A 37 -2.64 38.44 12.72
N ALA A 38 -2.49 37.22 12.22
CA ALA A 38 -3.00 36.84 10.90
C ALA A 38 -4.52 36.97 10.79
N LEU A 39 -5.28 36.55 11.80
CA LEU A 39 -6.74 36.69 11.84
C LEU A 39 -7.16 38.17 11.92
N GLN A 40 -6.42 39.02 12.63
CA GLN A 40 -6.66 40.45 12.68
C GLN A 40 -6.40 41.12 11.33
N ALA A 41 -5.28 40.73 10.68
CA ALA A 41 -4.94 41.23 9.34
C ALA A 41 -5.98 40.83 8.29
N GLU A 42 -6.45 39.58 8.32
CA GLU A 42 -7.49 39.08 7.42
C GLU A 42 -8.78 39.87 7.55
N VAL A 43 -9.22 40.13 8.78
CA VAL A 43 -10.44 40.94 9.03
C VAL A 43 -10.24 42.40 8.65
N ALA A 44 -9.07 42.98 8.94
CA ALA A 44 -8.76 44.36 8.55
C ALA A 44 -8.78 44.51 7.02
N ALA A 45 -8.14 43.60 6.28
CA ALA A 45 -8.15 43.60 4.83
C ALA A 45 -9.56 43.40 4.25
N TYR A 46 -10.39 42.56 4.89
CA TYR A 46 -11.78 42.42 4.46
C TYR A 46 -12.60 43.68 4.67
N VAL A 47 -12.51 44.31 5.84
CA VAL A 47 -13.21 45.60 6.14
C VAL A 47 -12.77 46.71 5.19
N GLU A 48 -11.46 46.80 4.92
CA GLU A 48 -10.91 47.83 4.04
C GLU A 48 -11.33 47.63 2.58
N ARG A 49 -11.41 46.40 2.09
CA ARG A 49 -11.90 46.09 0.72
C ARG A 49 -13.28 46.66 0.42
N PHE A 50 -14.11 46.85 1.44
CA PHE A 50 -15.50 47.35 1.33
C PHE A 50 -15.70 48.67 2.08
N ALA A 51 -14.64 49.43 2.28
CA ALA A 51 -14.66 50.70 3.02
C ALA A 51 -15.58 51.75 2.38
N ASP A 52 -15.68 51.74 1.06
CA ASP A 52 -16.49 52.68 0.29
C ASP A 52 -17.99 52.35 0.27
N GLN A 53 -18.37 51.15 0.76
CA GLN A 53 -19.77 50.73 0.81
C GLN A 53 -20.43 51.25 2.10
N VAL A 54 -21.28 52.24 1.95
CA VAL A 54 -21.98 52.91 3.04
C VAL A 54 -23.50 52.79 2.91
N ASP A 55 -24.21 52.95 4.01
CA ASP A 55 -25.67 53.05 4.04
C ASP A 55 -26.15 54.48 3.70
N GLU A 56 -27.46 54.69 3.67
CA GLU A 56 -28.10 55.97 3.38
C GLU A 56 -27.69 57.10 4.34
N HIS A 57 -27.13 56.76 5.50
CA HIS A 57 -26.66 57.67 6.53
C HIS A 57 -25.14 57.86 6.53
N GLY A 58 -24.43 57.26 5.55
CA GLY A 58 -22.97 57.36 5.43
C GLY A 58 -22.20 56.39 6.36
N HIS A 59 -22.86 55.43 7.02
CA HIS A 59 -22.20 54.46 7.85
C HIS A 59 -21.71 53.26 7.02
N ARG A 60 -20.49 52.78 7.27
CA ARG A 60 -19.94 51.62 6.59
C ARG A 60 -20.82 50.37 6.80
N LEU A 61 -21.12 49.68 5.72
CA LEU A 61 -21.90 48.44 5.74
C LEU A 61 -21.09 47.27 6.31
N VAL A 62 -19.76 47.30 6.20
CA VAL A 62 -18.85 46.27 6.72
C VAL A 62 -17.99 46.87 7.81
N VAL A 63 -18.16 46.37 9.05
CA VAL A 63 -17.44 46.88 10.22
C VAL A 63 -16.97 45.73 11.11
N ARG A 64 -15.86 45.98 11.80
CA ARG A 64 -15.43 45.07 12.87
C ARG A 64 -16.41 45.14 14.06
N ASN A 65 -16.78 43.99 14.60
CA ASN A 65 -17.75 43.90 15.70
C ASN A 65 -17.25 42.98 16.84
N GLY A 66 -16.23 43.43 17.55
CA GLY A 66 -15.66 42.68 18.68
C GLY A 66 -15.00 41.36 18.28
N TYR A 67 -15.22 40.31 19.10
CA TYR A 67 -14.62 39.01 18.92
C TYR A 67 -15.65 37.88 19.11
N HIS A 68 -15.39 36.73 18.48
CA HIS A 68 -16.10 35.50 18.78
C HIS A 68 -15.73 34.94 20.17
N HIS A 69 -16.53 34.00 20.67
CA HIS A 69 -16.18 33.27 21.86
C HIS A 69 -14.84 32.55 21.66
N GLN A 70 -14.06 32.54 22.75
CA GLN A 70 -12.80 31.82 22.81
C GLN A 70 -13.02 30.32 22.56
N ARG A 71 -12.15 29.71 21.78
CA ARG A 71 -12.19 28.27 21.47
C ARG A 71 -10.78 27.71 21.33
N ASP A 72 -10.63 26.43 21.61
CA ASP A 72 -9.39 25.73 21.40
C ASP A 72 -9.35 25.12 20.00
N VAL A 73 -8.19 25.25 19.37
CA VAL A 73 -7.87 24.69 18.04
C VAL A 73 -6.61 23.83 18.18
N LEU A 74 -6.72 22.55 17.87
CA LEU A 74 -5.61 21.62 17.91
C LEU A 74 -4.74 21.77 16.65
N THR A 75 -3.45 22.03 16.85
CA THR A 75 -2.45 22.19 15.78
C THR A 75 -1.23 21.35 16.04
N ALA A 76 -0.27 21.32 15.12
CA ALA A 76 1.03 20.65 15.31
C ALA A 76 1.86 21.27 16.46
N ALA A 77 1.61 22.53 16.82
CA ALA A 77 2.24 23.19 17.97
C ALA A 77 1.48 22.95 19.28
N GLY A 78 0.48 22.07 19.29
CA GLY A 78 -0.39 21.79 20.42
C GLY A 78 -1.75 22.47 20.35
N ALA A 79 -2.50 22.41 21.45
CA ALA A 79 -3.77 23.12 21.58
C ALA A 79 -3.53 24.62 21.75
N MET A 80 -4.16 25.41 20.90
CA MET A 80 -4.09 26.87 20.95
C MET A 80 -5.47 27.45 21.21
N THR A 81 -5.56 28.25 22.25
CA THR A 81 -6.76 29.00 22.55
C THR A 81 -6.83 30.26 21.67
N VAL A 82 -7.86 30.36 20.84
CA VAL A 82 -8.01 31.42 19.86
C VAL A 82 -9.28 32.21 20.10
N ARG A 83 -9.17 33.55 19.99
CA ARG A 83 -10.28 34.48 20.01
C ARG A 83 -10.30 35.25 18.69
N ALA A 84 -11.06 34.73 17.70
CA ALA A 84 -11.11 35.31 16.37
C ALA A 84 -11.92 36.64 16.35
N PRO A 85 -11.45 37.67 15.63
CA PRO A 85 -12.24 38.91 15.46
C PRO A 85 -13.51 38.63 14.66
N ARG A 86 -14.55 39.37 14.94
CA ARG A 86 -15.87 39.25 14.33
C ARG A 86 -16.15 40.41 13.40
N VAL A 87 -16.74 40.16 12.25
CA VAL A 87 -17.19 41.15 11.28
C VAL A 87 -18.73 41.20 11.30
N ASN A 88 -19.26 42.42 11.25
CA ASN A 88 -20.66 42.67 10.96
C ASN A 88 -20.73 43.16 9.52
N ASP A 89 -21.20 42.31 8.62
CA ASP A 89 -21.44 42.63 7.20
C ASP A 89 -22.95 42.75 7.00
N ARG A 90 -23.40 43.98 6.61
CA ARG A 90 -24.80 44.30 6.39
C ARG A 90 -25.18 44.27 4.91
N ARG A 91 -24.24 43.99 4.03
CA ARG A 91 -24.50 43.93 2.59
C ARG A 91 -25.45 42.79 2.29
N ILE A 92 -26.30 43.05 1.29
CA ILE A 92 -27.25 42.09 0.74
C ILE A 92 -26.75 41.72 -0.66
N ASP A 93 -26.73 40.43 -0.94
CA ASP A 93 -26.42 39.94 -2.28
C ASP A 93 -27.58 40.30 -3.23
N ALA A 94 -27.27 40.94 -4.36
CA ALA A 94 -28.29 41.45 -5.28
C ALA A 94 -29.06 40.33 -6.01
N ASP A 95 -28.42 39.15 -6.20
CA ASP A 95 -28.99 38.03 -6.95
C ASP A 95 -29.81 37.11 -6.04
N THR A 96 -29.34 36.89 -4.81
CA THR A 96 -29.98 35.96 -3.88
C THR A 96 -30.85 36.60 -2.81
N GLY A 97 -30.72 37.91 -2.59
CA GLY A 97 -31.38 38.64 -1.50
C GLY A 97 -30.88 38.28 -0.10
N GLU A 98 -29.85 37.44 0.01
CA GLU A 98 -29.31 37.01 1.29
C GLU A 98 -28.24 37.98 1.81
N ARG A 99 -28.13 38.01 3.13
CA ARG A 99 -27.12 38.81 3.81
C ARG A 99 -25.74 38.17 3.65
N GLN A 100 -24.76 38.95 3.19
CA GLN A 100 -23.35 38.55 3.10
C GLN A 100 -22.78 38.24 4.49
N ARG A 101 -21.86 37.26 4.55
CA ARG A 101 -21.20 36.84 5.80
C ARG A 101 -19.72 36.68 5.57
N PHE A 102 -18.93 37.29 6.44
CA PHE A 102 -17.51 37.02 6.48
C PHE A 102 -17.25 35.60 6.97
N SER A 103 -16.44 34.85 6.24
CA SER A 103 -15.87 33.56 6.68
C SER A 103 -14.35 33.62 6.56
N SER A 104 -13.65 33.41 7.68
CA SER A 104 -12.19 33.39 7.68
C SER A 104 -11.67 32.22 6.85
N SER A 105 -10.74 32.48 5.95
CA SER A 105 -10.01 31.45 5.19
C SER A 105 -8.95 30.75 6.05
N ILE A 106 -8.39 31.46 7.02
CA ILE A 106 -7.37 30.96 7.94
C ILE A 106 -8.00 30.03 8.98
N LEU A 107 -9.11 30.47 9.60
CA LEU A 107 -9.75 29.72 10.69
C LEU A 107 -11.28 29.74 10.54
N PRO A 108 -11.87 28.87 9.71
CA PRO A 108 -13.31 28.73 9.58
C PRO A 108 -14.02 28.53 10.92
N ALA A 109 -15.26 29.02 11.04
CA ALA A 109 -16.00 29.02 12.31
C ALA A 109 -16.14 27.63 12.96
N TRP A 110 -16.22 26.59 12.13
CA TRP A 110 -16.36 25.19 12.57
C TRP A 110 -15.04 24.48 12.85
N ALA A 111 -13.88 25.05 12.44
CA ALA A 111 -12.58 24.40 12.59
C ALA A 111 -12.18 24.28 14.07
N ARG A 112 -11.89 23.05 14.50
CA ARG A 112 -11.40 22.72 15.85
C ARG A 112 -9.99 22.13 15.79
N LYS A 113 -9.49 21.82 14.61
CA LYS A 113 -8.16 21.24 14.35
C LYS A 113 -7.63 21.70 13.00
N SER A 114 -6.33 21.79 12.89
CA SER A 114 -5.67 22.09 11.63
C SER A 114 -5.82 20.94 10.61
N PRO A 115 -5.71 21.18 9.30
CA PRO A 115 -5.70 20.13 8.28
C PRO A 115 -4.65 19.06 8.57
N GLN A 116 -3.42 19.45 8.93
CA GLN A 116 -2.32 18.54 9.28
C GLN A 116 -2.68 17.58 10.42
N MET A 117 -3.38 18.06 11.45
CA MET A 117 -3.86 17.19 12.53
C MET A 117 -4.93 16.20 12.05
N THR A 118 -5.71 16.57 11.05
CA THR A 118 -6.69 15.67 10.44
C THR A 118 -5.99 14.53 9.69
N GLU A 119 -4.85 14.78 9.07
CA GLU A 119 -4.04 13.77 8.35
C GLU A 119 -3.26 12.84 9.28
N VAL A 120 -2.83 13.32 10.44
CA VAL A 120 -2.08 12.52 11.42
C VAL A 120 -2.97 11.46 12.10
N LEU A 121 -4.23 11.75 12.35
CA LEU A 121 -5.15 10.84 13.05
C LEU A 121 -5.32 9.47 12.36
N PRO A 122 -5.53 9.40 11.05
CA PRO A 122 -5.56 8.13 10.32
C PRO A 122 -4.27 7.33 10.51
N LEU A 123 -3.12 7.99 10.47
CA LEU A 123 -1.82 7.33 10.64
C LEU A 123 -1.66 6.74 12.05
N LEU A 124 -2.01 7.48 13.09
CA LEU A 124 -1.98 6.98 14.46
C LEU A 124 -2.90 5.77 14.64
N TYR A 125 -4.09 5.82 14.06
CA TYR A 125 -5.02 4.68 14.06
C TYR A 125 -4.45 3.49 13.30
N LEU A 126 -3.87 3.68 12.13
CA LEU A 126 -3.21 2.63 11.35
C LEU A 126 -2.02 2.01 12.10
N HIS A 127 -1.26 2.82 12.84
CA HIS A 127 -0.07 2.36 13.56
C HIS A 127 -0.33 1.80 14.96
N GLY A 128 -1.56 1.62 15.39
CA GLY A 128 -1.86 0.80 16.55
C GLY A 128 -2.66 1.45 17.66
N LEU A 129 -2.87 2.75 17.66
CA LEU A 129 -3.72 3.40 18.65
C LEU A 129 -5.19 2.99 18.45
N SER A 130 -5.83 2.48 19.49
CA SER A 130 -7.26 2.23 19.45
C SER A 130 -8.02 3.55 19.51
N SER A 131 -9.30 3.54 19.14
CA SER A 131 -10.14 4.74 19.20
C SER A 131 -10.25 5.33 20.62
N GLY A 132 -10.11 4.49 21.65
CA GLY A 132 -10.13 4.93 23.05
C GLY A 132 -8.81 5.55 23.52
N ASP A 133 -7.70 5.21 22.85
CA ASP A 133 -6.35 5.66 23.25
C ASP A 133 -5.95 7.00 22.60
N PHE A 134 -6.71 7.49 21.62
CA PHE A 134 -6.41 8.76 20.94
C PHE A 134 -6.47 9.96 21.89
N GLY A 135 -7.55 10.07 22.65
CA GLY A 135 -7.71 11.18 23.61
C GLY A 135 -6.52 11.28 24.55
N PRO A 136 -6.24 10.24 25.36
CA PRO A 136 -5.12 10.24 26.31
C PRO A 136 -3.76 10.45 25.65
N ALA A 137 -3.47 9.80 24.50
CA ALA A 137 -2.19 9.95 23.82
C ALA A 137 -1.97 11.37 23.31
N LEU A 138 -2.97 11.99 22.70
CA LEU A 138 -2.84 13.34 22.17
C LEU A 138 -2.91 14.42 23.27
N GLU A 139 -3.66 14.16 24.34
CA GLU A 139 -3.66 15.01 25.52
C GLU A 139 -2.28 15.07 26.17
N GLN A 140 -1.58 13.93 26.24
CA GLN A 140 -0.22 13.86 26.75
C GLN A 140 0.79 14.59 25.85
N PHE A 141 0.67 14.49 24.51
CA PHE A 141 1.63 15.10 23.59
C PHE A 141 1.30 16.54 23.19
N LEU A 142 0.02 16.88 23.07
CA LEU A 142 -0.43 18.15 22.49
C LEU A 142 -1.17 19.04 23.51
N GLY A 143 -1.30 18.58 24.75
CA GLY A 143 -1.95 19.29 25.84
C GLY A 143 -3.48 19.37 25.74
N SER A 144 -4.10 18.71 24.78
CA SER A 144 -5.57 18.63 24.67
C SER A 144 -6.01 17.50 23.76
N GLY A 145 -7.02 16.77 24.17
CA GLY A 145 -7.77 15.81 23.33
C GLY A 145 -8.94 16.44 22.54
N ALA A 146 -9.04 17.79 22.52
CA ALA A 146 -10.17 18.50 21.90
C ALA A 146 -10.25 18.22 20.38
N GLY A 147 -11.45 17.91 19.92
CA GLY A 147 -11.73 17.62 18.50
C GLY A 147 -11.58 16.16 18.08
N LEU A 148 -11.30 15.24 19.03
CA LEU A 148 -11.19 13.80 18.84
C LEU A 148 -12.33 13.07 19.54
N SER A 149 -13.52 13.20 19.01
CA SER A 149 -14.66 12.44 19.49
C SER A 149 -14.75 11.07 18.82
N ALA A 150 -15.43 10.12 19.46
CA ALA A 150 -15.76 8.82 18.85
C ALA A 150 -16.43 8.98 17.47
N SER A 151 -17.21 10.05 17.28
CA SER A 151 -17.84 10.40 16.00
C SER A 151 -16.80 10.74 14.90
N SER A 152 -15.67 11.35 15.25
CA SER A 152 -14.59 11.60 14.28
C SER A 152 -13.98 10.31 13.73
N ILE A 153 -13.84 9.29 14.58
CA ILE A 153 -13.32 7.97 14.20
C ILE A 153 -14.34 7.20 13.36
N THR A 154 -15.61 7.26 13.74
CA THR A 154 -16.70 6.66 12.95
C THR A 154 -16.72 7.24 11.55
N ARG A 155 -16.63 8.59 11.41
CA ARG A 155 -16.59 9.26 10.13
C ARG A 155 -15.35 8.88 9.31
N LEU A 156 -14.17 8.78 9.95
CA LEU A 156 -12.94 8.34 9.30
C LEU A 156 -13.06 6.90 8.78
N THR A 157 -13.63 6.01 9.58
CA THR A 157 -13.85 4.61 9.16
C THR A 157 -14.85 4.52 8.01
N ALA A 158 -15.89 5.33 7.99
CA ALA A 158 -16.83 5.40 6.87
C ALA A 158 -16.15 5.92 5.60
N GLN A 159 -15.35 6.98 5.70
CA GLN A 159 -14.56 7.49 4.57
C GLN A 159 -13.63 6.40 4.00
N TRP A 160 -12.94 5.64 4.84
CA TRP A 160 -12.08 4.55 4.38
C TRP A 160 -12.85 3.41 3.68
N GLN A 161 -14.07 3.15 4.11
CA GLN A 161 -14.95 2.19 3.41
C GLN A 161 -15.35 2.69 2.03
N ASP A 162 -15.62 4.01 1.89
CA ASP A 162 -15.92 4.63 0.60
C ASP A 162 -14.70 4.58 -0.33
N GLU A 163 -13.53 4.94 0.16
CA GLU A 163 -12.26 4.86 -0.57
C GLU A 163 -11.94 3.42 -1.01
N ALA A 164 -12.13 2.44 -0.13
CA ALA A 164 -11.93 1.02 -0.48
C ALA A 164 -12.93 0.55 -1.56
N ARG A 165 -14.21 0.99 -1.50
CA ARG A 165 -15.20 0.69 -2.54
C ARG A 165 -14.85 1.35 -3.88
N ALA A 166 -14.43 2.62 -3.86
CA ALA A 166 -13.97 3.33 -5.06
C ALA A 166 -12.76 2.63 -5.68
N PHE A 167 -11.81 2.22 -4.86
CA PHE A 167 -10.65 1.44 -5.30
C PHE A 167 -11.08 0.13 -5.96
N GLN A 168 -12.02 -0.62 -5.36
CA GLN A 168 -12.51 -1.88 -5.91
C GLN A 168 -13.28 -1.71 -7.22
N ALA A 169 -13.86 -0.54 -7.47
CA ALA A 169 -14.61 -0.21 -8.68
C ALA A 169 -13.78 0.47 -9.77
N ARG A 170 -12.50 0.85 -9.47
CA ARG A 170 -11.68 1.61 -10.40
C ARG A 170 -11.41 0.86 -11.70
N GLU A 171 -11.30 1.60 -12.80
CA GLU A 171 -10.84 1.10 -14.10
C GLU A 171 -9.40 0.60 -14.04
N LEU A 172 -9.12 -0.49 -14.74
CA LEU A 172 -7.79 -1.09 -14.84
C LEU A 172 -7.24 -1.09 -16.28
N SER A 173 -8.04 -0.66 -17.27
CA SER A 173 -7.67 -0.62 -18.69
C SER A 173 -6.45 0.27 -18.98
N GLY A 174 -6.24 1.30 -18.16
CA GLY A 174 -5.07 2.20 -18.29
C GLY A 174 -3.78 1.67 -17.66
N THR A 175 -3.80 0.47 -17.07
CA THR A 175 -2.64 -0.09 -16.36
C THR A 175 -2.36 -1.50 -16.80
N ASP A 176 -1.15 -1.73 -17.29
CA ASP A 176 -0.71 -3.05 -17.72
C ASP A 176 0.19 -3.69 -16.65
N PHE A 177 -0.27 -4.82 -16.11
CA PHE A 177 0.43 -5.61 -15.09
C PHE A 177 1.11 -6.81 -15.73
N VAL A 178 2.42 -6.89 -15.60
CA VAL A 178 3.24 -7.96 -16.18
C VAL A 178 3.38 -9.14 -15.24
N TYR A 179 3.67 -8.89 -13.98
CA TYR A 179 3.73 -9.90 -12.92
C TYR A 179 2.63 -9.66 -11.88
N LEU A 180 2.17 -10.75 -11.28
CA LEU A 180 1.12 -10.72 -10.27
C LEU A 180 1.51 -11.62 -9.09
N TRP A 181 1.56 -11.08 -7.87
CA TRP A 181 1.60 -11.86 -6.63
C TRP A 181 0.21 -11.97 -6.04
N VAL A 182 -0.14 -13.17 -5.59
CA VAL A 182 -1.43 -13.46 -4.98
C VAL A 182 -1.27 -14.22 -3.69
N ASP A 183 -2.05 -13.85 -2.69
CA ASP A 183 -2.10 -14.55 -1.42
C ASP A 183 -3.37 -14.18 -0.65
N GLY A 184 -3.73 -15.00 0.34
CA GLY A 184 -4.85 -14.76 1.25
C GLY A 184 -4.40 -14.48 2.67
N VAL A 185 -5.05 -13.55 3.34
CA VAL A 185 -4.81 -13.29 4.76
C VAL A 185 -6.09 -13.44 5.58
N HIS A 186 -6.01 -14.26 6.64
CA HIS A 186 -7.13 -14.50 7.53
C HIS A 186 -7.09 -13.53 8.71
N LEU A 187 -8.08 -12.66 8.81
CA LEU A 187 -8.22 -11.63 9.84
C LEU A 187 -9.35 -11.96 10.81
N LYS A 188 -9.10 -11.83 12.11
CA LYS A 188 -10.16 -11.97 13.10
C LYS A 188 -11.04 -10.71 13.09
N VAL A 189 -12.33 -10.87 12.92
CA VAL A 189 -13.35 -9.83 13.09
C VAL A 189 -13.98 -9.99 14.47
N ARG A 190 -14.12 -8.89 15.22
CA ARG A 190 -14.47 -8.95 16.65
C ARG A 190 -15.87 -9.55 16.90
N LEU A 191 -16.82 -9.23 16.07
CA LEU A 191 -18.22 -9.60 16.22
C LEU A 191 -18.62 -10.79 15.33
N ASP A 192 -17.69 -11.35 14.58
CA ASP A 192 -17.93 -12.46 13.65
C ASP A 192 -17.35 -13.77 14.21
N GLN A 193 -18.06 -14.87 14.02
CA GLN A 193 -17.57 -16.19 14.41
C GLN A 193 -16.48 -16.68 13.43
N GLU A 194 -16.60 -16.31 12.17
CA GLU A 194 -15.66 -16.69 11.13
C GLU A 194 -14.61 -15.57 10.89
N LYS A 195 -13.40 -15.99 10.53
CA LYS A 195 -12.36 -15.06 10.11
C LYS A 195 -12.71 -14.48 8.73
N LEU A 196 -12.44 -13.21 8.55
CA LEU A 196 -12.41 -12.59 7.23
C LEU A 196 -11.23 -13.17 6.45
N CYS A 197 -11.49 -13.79 5.31
CA CYS A 197 -10.45 -14.22 4.36
C CYS A 197 -10.27 -13.13 3.31
N LEU A 198 -9.24 -12.31 3.48
CA LEU A 198 -8.94 -11.23 2.55
C LEU A 198 -8.02 -11.75 1.45
N LEU A 199 -8.53 -11.83 0.22
CA LEU A 199 -7.77 -12.13 -0.99
C LEU A 199 -7.10 -10.86 -1.48
N VAL A 200 -5.79 -10.91 -1.76
CA VAL A 200 -5.02 -9.74 -2.17
C VAL A 200 -4.20 -10.06 -3.41
N MET A 201 -4.16 -9.11 -4.34
CA MET A 201 -3.34 -9.17 -5.55
C MET A 201 -2.47 -7.91 -5.64
N ILE A 202 -1.16 -8.12 -5.78
CA ILE A 202 -0.17 -7.06 -6.02
C ILE A 202 0.45 -7.29 -7.40
N GLY A 203 0.42 -6.28 -8.27
CA GLY A 203 0.96 -6.36 -9.62
C GLY A 203 2.24 -5.56 -9.79
N VAL A 204 3.02 -5.93 -10.80
CA VAL A 204 4.14 -5.14 -11.32
C VAL A 204 3.72 -4.55 -12.65
N ARG A 205 3.74 -3.24 -12.74
CA ARG A 205 3.45 -2.49 -13.96
C ARG A 205 4.62 -2.62 -14.96
N VAL A 206 4.37 -2.29 -16.23
CA VAL A 206 5.39 -2.28 -17.28
C VAL A 206 6.63 -1.44 -16.91
N ASP A 207 6.45 -0.38 -16.10
CA ASP A 207 7.54 0.46 -15.61
C ASP A 207 8.31 -0.14 -14.41
N GLY A 208 7.97 -1.37 -13.99
CA GLY A 208 8.59 -2.10 -12.89
C GLY A 208 8.08 -1.74 -11.49
N ARG A 209 7.18 -0.76 -11.35
CA ARG A 209 6.60 -0.40 -10.06
C ARG A 209 5.56 -1.42 -9.60
N LYS A 210 5.51 -1.62 -8.29
CA LYS A 210 4.52 -2.49 -7.65
C LYS A 210 3.28 -1.69 -7.29
N GLU A 211 2.11 -2.27 -7.51
CA GLU A 211 0.82 -1.65 -7.20
C GLU A 211 -0.17 -2.68 -6.65
N LEU A 212 -0.98 -2.28 -5.68
CA LEU A 212 -2.14 -3.06 -5.25
C LEU A 212 -3.15 -3.12 -6.42
N VAL A 213 -3.41 -4.31 -6.93
CA VAL A 213 -4.34 -4.53 -8.04
C VAL A 213 -5.77 -4.66 -7.55
N ALA A 214 -5.96 -5.55 -6.59
CA ALA A 214 -7.26 -5.84 -6.02
C ALA A 214 -7.14 -6.41 -4.61
N LEU A 215 -8.20 -6.20 -3.82
CA LEU A 215 -8.45 -6.92 -2.58
C LEU A 215 -9.95 -7.20 -2.47
N ALA A 216 -10.30 -8.36 -1.94
CA ALA A 216 -11.69 -8.74 -1.75
C ALA A 216 -11.87 -9.66 -0.54
N ASP A 217 -13.08 -9.65 0.02
CA ASP A 217 -13.51 -10.67 0.97
C ASP A 217 -13.83 -11.95 0.21
N GLY A 218 -13.19 -13.04 0.57
CA GLY A 218 -13.44 -14.37 0.00
C GLY A 218 -13.97 -15.33 1.06
N TYR A 219 -14.82 -16.27 0.62
CA TYR A 219 -15.14 -17.42 1.44
C TYR A 219 -13.96 -18.40 1.39
N ARG A 220 -13.03 -18.30 2.34
CA ARG A 220 -11.73 -18.96 2.33
C ARG A 220 -10.96 -18.60 1.03
N GLU A 221 -9.93 -19.33 0.70
CA GLU A 221 -9.17 -19.17 -0.55
C GLU A 221 -9.74 -20.11 -1.65
N SER A 222 -11.08 -20.11 -1.76
CA SER A 222 -11.79 -21.01 -2.69
C SER A 222 -11.58 -20.58 -4.15
N THR A 223 -11.75 -21.55 -5.06
CA THR A 223 -11.68 -21.27 -6.51
C THR A 223 -12.72 -20.24 -6.94
N GLU A 224 -13.95 -20.34 -6.41
CA GLU A 224 -15.03 -19.39 -6.68
C GLU A 224 -14.64 -17.96 -6.29
N SER A 225 -14.15 -17.75 -5.06
CA SER A 225 -13.79 -16.42 -4.57
C SER A 225 -12.68 -15.79 -5.42
N TRP A 226 -11.68 -16.57 -5.81
CA TRP A 226 -10.62 -16.12 -6.72
C TRP A 226 -11.13 -15.86 -8.13
N ALA A 227 -12.01 -16.71 -8.65
CA ALA A 227 -12.62 -16.52 -9.98
C ALA A 227 -13.45 -15.23 -10.05
N ASP A 228 -14.25 -14.95 -9.04
CA ASP A 228 -15.03 -13.72 -8.96
C ASP A 228 -14.16 -12.47 -8.90
N LEU A 229 -13.05 -12.52 -8.13
CA LEU A 229 -12.09 -11.43 -8.07
C LEU A 229 -11.41 -11.20 -9.43
N LEU A 230 -10.92 -12.25 -10.07
CA LEU A 230 -10.27 -12.17 -11.38
C LEU A 230 -11.25 -11.73 -12.49
N ARG A 231 -12.47 -12.25 -12.52
CA ARG A 231 -13.54 -11.81 -13.44
C ARG A 231 -13.88 -10.34 -13.24
N SER A 232 -13.93 -9.87 -11.98
CA SER A 232 -14.12 -8.46 -11.67
C SER A 232 -12.97 -7.61 -12.22
N CYS A 233 -11.72 -8.02 -12.04
CA CYS A 233 -10.57 -7.32 -12.60
C CYS A 233 -10.61 -7.28 -14.14
N ARG A 234 -10.95 -8.39 -14.79
CA ARG A 234 -11.10 -8.47 -16.26
C ARG A 234 -12.22 -7.55 -16.78
N ARG A 235 -13.38 -7.50 -16.11
CA ARG A 235 -14.47 -6.58 -16.47
C ARG A 235 -14.07 -5.10 -16.35
N ARG A 236 -13.17 -4.79 -15.42
CA ARG A 236 -12.60 -3.44 -15.24
C ARG A 236 -11.43 -3.13 -16.19
N GLY A 237 -11.19 -4.00 -17.17
CA GLY A 237 -10.19 -3.78 -18.23
C GLY A 237 -8.80 -4.35 -17.95
N MET A 238 -8.60 -5.15 -16.89
CA MET A 238 -7.30 -5.78 -16.65
C MET A 238 -6.96 -6.76 -17.78
N THR A 239 -5.78 -6.59 -18.37
CA THR A 239 -5.18 -7.53 -19.31
C THR A 239 -4.55 -8.72 -18.58
N ALA A 240 -4.40 -9.86 -19.29
CA ALA A 240 -3.76 -11.04 -18.70
C ALA A 240 -2.30 -10.73 -18.31
N PRO A 241 -1.88 -10.94 -17.05
CA PRO A 241 -0.47 -10.84 -16.68
C PRO A 241 0.36 -11.95 -17.37
N VAL A 242 1.65 -11.73 -17.51
CA VAL A 242 2.55 -12.74 -18.10
C VAL A 242 2.78 -13.88 -17.12
N LEU A 243 3.00 -13.55 -15.85
CA LEU A 243 3.28 -14.51 -14.78
C LEU A 243 2.48 -14.18 -13.52
N ALA A 244 1.93 -15.20 -12.87
CA ALA A 244 1.38 -15.12 -11.54
C ALA A 244 2.20 -15.96 -10.55
N VAL A 245 2.42 -15.42 -9.35
CA VAL A 245 3.19 -16.06 -8.26
C VAL A 245 2.28 -16.24 -7.05
N GLY A 246 2.19 -17.45 -6.51
CA GLY A 246 1.33 -17.74 -5.35
C GLY A 246 1.64 -19.06 -4.67
N ASP A 247 0.98 -19.34 -3.53
CA ASP A 247 1.06 -20.65 -2.89
C ASP A 247 0.39 -21.74 -3.75
N GLY A 248 0.92 -22.96 -3.67
CA GLY A 248 0.41 -24.12 -4.39
C GLY A 248 -0.98 -24.60 -3.96
N ALA A 249 -1.37 -24.30 -2.72
CA ALA A 249 -2.62 -24.76 -2.12
C ALA A 249 -3.86 -23.90 -2.48
N LEU A 250 -3.64 -22.76 -3.15
CA LEU A 250 -4.72 -21.81 -3.47
C LEU A 250 -5.69 -22.36 -4.53
N GLY A 251 -6.97 -22.12 -4.34
CA GLY A 251 -8.00 -22.26 -5.40
C GLY A 251 -7.77 -21.30 -6.57
N PHE A 252 -6.86 -20.35 -6.42
CA PHE A 252 -6.46 -19.35 -7.40
C PHE A 252 -6.07 -19.95 -8.75
N TRP A 253 -5.29 -21.01 -8.77
CA TRP A 253 -4.73 -21.57 -10.01
C TRP A 253 -5.81 -22.07 -10.99
N LYS A 254 -6.86 -22.72 -10.46
CA LYS A 254 -7.98 -23.11 -11.28
C LYS A 254 -8.75 -21.90 -11.83
N ALA A 255 -8.94 -20.89 -10.99
CA ALA A 255 -9.58 -19.63 -11.38
C ALA A 255 -8.74 -18.85 -12.42
N LEU A 256 -7.39 -18.84 -12.26
CA LEU A 256 -6.49 -18.19 -13.21
C LEU A 256 -6.59 -18.81 -14.60
N ARG A 257 -6.53 -20.13 -14.70
CA ARG A 257 -6.66 -20.86 -15.98
C ARG A 257 -7.98 -20.60 -16.67
N GLU A 258 -9.05 -20.39 -15.91
CA GLU A 258 -10.38 -20.06 -16.44
C GLU A 258 -10.44 -18.63 -16.98
N VAL A 259 -9.93 -17.66 -16.22
CA VAL A 259 -10.10 -16.23 -16.53
C VAL A 259 -8.95 -15.69 -17.41
N PHE A 260 -7.71 -16.10 -17.15
CA PHE A 260 -6.49 -15.68 -17.86
C PHE A 260 -5.64 -16.91 -18.27
N PRO A 261 -6.09 -17.72 -19.23
CA PRO A 261 -5.46 -19.00 -19.58
C PRO A 261 -4.01 -18.88 -20.08
N ASN A 262 -3.63 -17.73 -20.59
CA ASN A 262 -2.27 -17.49 -21.13
C ASN A 262 -1.26 -17.06 -20.06
N THR A 263 -1.70 -16.82 -18.81
CA THR A 263 -0.82 -16.44 -17.71
C THR A 263 -0.06 -17.65 -17.21
N ARG A 264 1.28 -17.54 -17.15
CA ARG A 264 2.16 -18.58 -16.59
C ARG A 264 2.03 -18.65 -15.07
N GLU A 265 2.29 -19.84 -14.52
CA GLU A 265 2.16 -20.13 -13.09
C GLU A 265 3.54 -20.31 -12.46
N GLN A 266 3.81 -19.59 -11.38
CA GLN A 266 4.98 -19.80 -10.53
C GLN A 266 4.54 -20.13 -9.11
N ARG A 267 4.94 -21.28 -8.59
CA ARG A 267 4.69 -21.66 -7.20
C ARG A 267 5.72 -21.01 -6.28
N CYS A 268 5.26 -20.49 -5.15
CA CYS A 268 6.11 -19.85 -4.15
C CYS A 268 7.04 -20.87 -3.48
N TRP A 269 8.35 -20.68 -3.60
CA TRP A 269 9.36 -21.55 -2.98
C TRP A 269 9.33 -21.53 -1.46
N PHE A 270 8.96 -20.41 -0.83
CA PHE A 270 8.84 -20.35 0.62
C PHE A 270 7.78 -21.32 1.15
N HIS A 271 6.57 -21.27 0.58
CA HIS A 271 5.50 -22.20 0.92
C HIS A 271 5.84 -23.66 0.54
N LYS A 272 6.49 -23.85 -0.60
CA LYS A 272 6.92 -25.19 -1.03
C LYS A 272 7.93 -25.81 -0.07
N GLN A 273 8.91 -25.03 0.40
CA GLN A 273 9.85 -25.49 1.42
C GLN A 273 9.13 -25.95 2.70
N ALA A 274 8.20 -25.14 3.20
CA ALA A 274 7.42 -25.49 4.38
C ALA A 274 6.64 -26.80 4.17
N ASN A 275 6.04 -26.99 3.00
CA ASN A 275 5.29 -28.19 2.63
C ASN A 275 6.18 -29.44 2.51
N VAL A 276 7.42 -29.30 2.03
CA VAL A 276 8.38 -30.41 1.97
C VAL A 276 8.87 -30.77 3.36
N LEU A 277 9.24 -29.77 4.17
CA LEU A 277 9.71 -30.00 5.53
C LEU A 277 8.65 -30.64 6.43
N ALA A 278 7.38 -30.30 6.23
CA ALA A 278 6.26 -30.94 6.94
C ALA A 278 6.12 -32.45 6.64
N ALA A 279 6.68 -32.92 5.51
CA ALA A 279 6.72 -34.33 5.15
C ALA A 279 8.03 -35.04 5.61
N LEU A 280 8.92 -34.34 6.30
CA LEU A 280 10.20 -34.82 6.77
C LEU A 280 10.29 -34.79 8.32
N PRO A 281 11.04 -35.73 8.95
CA PRO A 281 11.33 -35.61 10.37
C PRO A 281 12.26 -34.41 10.63
N LYS A 282 12.18 -33.82 11.82
CA LYS A 282 12.97 -32.64 12.19
C LYS A 282 14.48 -32.81 12.01
N SER A 283 15.00 -34.01 12.21
CA SER A 283 16.41 -34.31 12.01
C SER A 283 16.88 -34.17 10.56
N ALA A 284 16.01 -34.35 9.58
CA ALA A 284 16.32 -34.18 8.16
C ALA A 284 16.19 -32.74 7.67
N HIS A 285 15.55 -31.82 8.44
CA HIS A 285 15.28 -30.44 8.01
C HIS A 285 16.52 -29.66 7.60
N PRO A 286 17.68 -29.68 8.34
CA PRO A 286 18.82 -28.85 7.96
C PRO A 286 19.39 -29.26 6.59
N GLY A 287 19.55 -30.56 6.34
CA GLY A 287 20.06 -31.09 5.06
C GLY A 287 19.09 -30.82 3.92
N ALA A 288 17.78 -31.06 4.13
CA ALA A 288 16.76 -30.83 3.12
C ALA A 288 16.64 -29.31 2.77
N LEU A 289 16.77 -28.41 3.74
CA LEU A 289 16.81 -26.97 3.49
C LEU A 289 18.00 -26.56 2.62
N GLY A 290 19.18 -27.16 2.87
CA GLY A 290 20.36 -26.96 2.03
C GLY A 290 20.08 -27.37 0.59
N ALA A 291 19.67 -28.63 0.38
CA ALA A 291 19.38 -29.16 -0.94
C ALA A 291 18.27 -28.38 -1.69
N LEU A 292 17.21 -27.93 -0.99
CA LEU A 292 16.18 -27.09 -1.59
C LEU A 292 16.72 -25.72 -2.01
N ARG A 293 17.63 -25.13 -1.22
CA ARG A 293 18.31 -23.86 -1.58
C ARG A 293 19.17 -24.01 -2.83
N ASP A 294 19.84 -25.15 -2.99
CA ASP A 294 20.65 -25.42 -4.17
C ASP A 294 19.79 -25.47 -5.45
N ILE A 295 18.51 -25.88 -5.36
CA ILE A 295 17.59 -25.87 -6.49
C ILE A 295 17.23 -24.44 -6.89
N TYR A 296 16.69 -23.64 -5.97
CA TYR A 296 16.14 -22.32 -6.35
C TYR A 296 17.19 -21.19 -6.37
N ASN A 297 18.42 -21.43 -5.94
CA ASN A 297 19.56 -20.55 -6.11
C ASN A 297 20.54 -21.05 -7.19
N ALA A 298 20.19 -22.09 -7.92
CA ALA A 298 21.03 -22.58 -9.02
C ALA A 298 21.30 -21.45 -10.03
N GLU A 299 22.44 -21.52 -10.67
CA GLU A 299 22.90 -20.51 -11.64
C GLU A 299 21.98 -20.41 -12.86
N ASP A 300 21.38 -21.54 -13.25
CA ASP A 300 20.44 -21.64 -14.36
C ASP A 300 19.45 -22.82 -14.15
N ILE A 301 18.48 -22.92 -15.07
CA ILE A 301 17.44 -23.97 -15.01
C ILE A 301 18.03 -25.39 -15.15
N ASP A 302 19.10 -25.59 -15.94
CA ASP A 302 19.70 -26.90 -16.16
C ASP A 302 20.33 -27.40 -14.85
N LYS A 303 21.04 -26.51 -14.14
CA LYS A 303 21.61 -26.81 -12.81
C LYS A 303 20.54 -27.02 -11.75
N ALA A 304 19.45 -26.26 -11.81
CA ALA A 304 18.29 -26.48 -10.92
C ALA A 304 17.67 -27.87 -11.13
N GLN A 305 17.52 -28.31 -12.36
CA GLN A 305 17.02 -29.66 -12.67
C GLN A 305 17.96 -30.76 -12.19
N VAL A 306 19.29 -30.57 -12.29
CA VAL A 306 20.28 -31.47 -11.73
C VAL A 306 20.14 -31.55 -10.19
N ALA A 307 19.97 -30.41 -9.53
CA ALA A 307 19.77 -30.34 -8.09
C ALA A 307 18.46 -31.04 -7.65
N ILE A 308 17.37 -30.93 -8.44
CA ILE A 308 16.13 -31.69 -8.19
C ILE A 308 16.38 -33.19 -8.26
N LYS A 309 17.14 -33.67 -9.27
CA LYS A 309 17.51 -35.11 -9.38
C LYS A 309 18.34 -35.56 -8.20
N ALA A 310 19.32 -34.76 -7.75
CA ALA A 310 20.10 -35.05 -6.56
C ALA A 310 19.23 -35.16 -5.30
N PHE A 311 18.31 -34.20 -5.11
CA PHE A 311 17.35 -34.24 -4.01
C PHE A 311 16.47 -35.51 -4.05
N ALA A 312 16.05 -35.93 -5.23
CA ALA A 312 15.26 -37.14 -5.42
C ALA A 312 16.05 -38.42 -5.08
N ILE A 313 17.34 -38.46 -5.40
CA ILE A 313 18.23 -39.59 -5.04
C ILE A 313 18.46 -39.64 -3.52
N ASP A 314 18.80 -38.53 -2.90
CA ASP A 314 19.17 -38.44 -1.49
C ASP A 314 18.00 -38.75 -0.54
N TYR A 315 16.80 -38.27 -0.90
CA TYR A 315 15.62 -38.34 -0.03
C TYR A 315 14.57 -39.36 -0.50
N GLY A 316 14.61 -39.81 -1.77
CA GLY A 316 13.52 -40.59 -2.36
C GLY A 316 13.27 -41.92 -1.71
N ALA A 317 14.32 -42.65 -1.34
CA ALA A 317 14.21 -43.98 -0.72
C ALA A 317 13.49 -43.94 0.64
N LYS A 318 13.74 -42.91 1.45
CA LYS A 318 13.17 -42.76 2.80
C LYS A 318 11.93 -41.89 2.87
N TYR A 319 11.82 -40.89 1.98
CA TYR A 319 10.81 -39.85 2.06
C TYR A 319 10.15 -39.53 0.70
N PRO A 320 9.59 -40.56 0.03
CA PRO A 320 9.04 -40.39 -1.33
C PRO A 320 7.96 -39.29 -1.43
N LYS A 321 7.16 -39.12 -0.36
CA LYS A 321 6.15 -38.06 -0.31
C LYS A 321 6.73 -36.63 -0.30
N ALA A 322 7.92 -36.45 0.29
CA ALA A 322 8.59 -35.15 0.29
C ALA A 322 9.19 -34.85 -1.10
N VAL A 323 9.79 -35.88 -1.74
CA VAL A 323 10.34 -35.77 -3.10
C VAL A 323 9.26 -35.50 -4.13
N ALA A 324 8.12 -36.20 -4.09
CA ALA A 324 7.00 -35.99 -4.99
C ALA A 324 6.53 -34.53 -5.01
N LYS A 325 6.51 -33.86 -3.84
CA LYS A 325 6.15 -32.43 -3.75
C LYS A 325 7.04 -31.50 -4.60
N ILE A 326 8.28 -31.90 -4.88
CA ILE A 326 9.21 -31.13 -5.73
C ILE A 326 9.12 -31.60 -7.17
N VAL A 327 9.18 -32.90 -7.40
CA VAL A 327 9.25 -33.48 -8.75
C VAL A 327 7.95 -33.25 -9.52
N ASP A 328 6.79 -33.44 -8.86
CA ASP A 328 5.48 -33.28 -9.52
C ASP A 328 5.17 -31.81 -9.89
N ASP A 329 5.77 -30.87 -9.19
CA ASP A 329 5.57 -29.43 -9.41
C ASP A 329 6.81 -28.73 -10.04
N ALA A 330 7.79 -29.50 -10.54
CA ALA A 330 9.08 -28.97 -11.00
C ALA A 330 8.92 -27.85 -12.03
N ASP A 331 8.04 -28.00 -13.01
CA ASP A 331 7.83 -27.03 -14.07
C ASP A 331 7.35 -25.68 -13.51
N VAL A 332 6.32 -25.69 -12.64
CA VAL A 332 5.78 -24.48 -12.03
C VAL A 332 6.65 -23.90 -10.90
N LEU A 333 7.60 -24.68 -10.40
CA LEU A 333 8.60 -24.22 -9.43
C LEU A 333 9.78 -23.54 -10.09
N LEU A 334 10.14 -23.95 -11.31
CA LEU A 334 11.27 -23.44 -12.08
C LEU A 334 10.87 -22.41 -13.13
N GLU A 335 9.58 -22.05 -13.28
CA GLU A 335 9.10 -21.12 -14.30
C GLU A 335 9.84 -19.77 -14.23
N PHE A 336 10.21 -19.28 -13.04
CA PHE A 336 10.90 -18.01 -12.86
C PHE A 336 12.26 -17.94 -13.60
N TYR A 337 12.91 -19.06 -13.91
CA TYR A 337 14.17 -19.10 -14.68
C TYR A 337 14.02 -18.66 -16.14
N HIS A 338 12.79 -18.63 -16.67
CA HIS A 338 12.48 -18.14 -18.02
C HIS A 338 12.43 -16.61 -18.13
N TYR A 339 12.69 -15.90 -17.04
CA TYR A 339 12.65 -14.44 -16.94
C TYR A 339 14.06 -13.87 -16.68
N PRO A 340 14.25 -12.52 -16.73
CA PRO A 340 15.54 -11.89 -16.43
C PRO A 340 16.08 -12.35 -15.07
N ALA A 341 17.38 -12.61 -14.99
CA ALA A 341 18.01 -13.08 -13.75
C ALA A 341 17.81 -12.09 -12.58
N GLU A 342 17.78 -10.81 -12.88
CA GLU A 342 17.53 -9.73 -11.91
C GLU A 342 16.14 -9.83 -11.27
N HIS A 343 15.17 -10.42 -11.99
CA HIS A 343 13.80 -10.60 -11.50
C HIS A 343 13.62 -11.85 -10.63
N TRP A 344 14.49 -12.87 -10.72
CA TRP A 344 14.31 -14.15 -10.05
C TRP A 344 14.08 -14.03 -8.54
N VAL A 345 14.80 -13.12 -7.87
CA VAL A 345 14.64 -12.87 -6.44
C VAL A 345 13.23 -12.42 -6.06
N HIS A 346 12.54 -11.76 -6.98
CA HIS A 346 11.19 -11.27 -6.80
C HIS A 346 10.14 -12.32 -7.18
N LEU A 347 10.42 -13.17 -8.19
CA LEU A 347 9.45 -14.06 -8.80
C LEU A 347 9.37 -15.43 -8.09
N ARG A 348 10.45 -15.91 -7.48
CA ARG A 348 10.48 -17.22 -6.83
C ARG A 348 9.71 -17.30 -5.50
N THR A 349 9.27 -16.17 -4.91
CA THR A 349 8.54 -16.14 -3.63
C THR A 349 7.44 -15.08 -3.61
N THR A 350 6.51 -15.23 -2.66
CA THR A 350 5.46 -14.25 -2.35
C THR A 350 5.89 -13.20 -1.33
N ASN A 351 7.18 -13.06 -1.03
CA ASN A 351 7.71 -12.08 -0.08
C ASN A 351 7.17 -10.65 -0.24
N PRO A 352 6.94 -10.12 -1.47
CA PRO A 352 6.38 -8.78 -1.64
C PRO A 352 5.00 -8.61 -0.98
N ILE A 353 4.17 -9.65 -1.00
CA ILE A 353 2.84 -9.61 -0.40
C ILE A 353 2.88 -10.01 1.09
N GLU A 354 3.72 -10.96 1.48
CA GLU A 354 3.84 -11.42 2.86
C GLU A 354 4.32 -10.32 3.81
N SER A 355 5.29 -9.51 3.40
CA SER A 355 5.79 -8.38 4.18
C SER A 355 4.68 -7.34 4.46
N THR A 356 3.79 -7.15 3.51
CA THR A 356 2.61 -6.30 3.64
C THR A 356 1.61 -6.90 4.64
N PHE A 357 1.38 -8.20 4.57
CA PHE A 357 0.50 -8.91 5.49
C PHE A 357 0.99 -8.92 6.94
N ALA A 358 2.30 -8.86 7.17
CA ALA A 358 2.85 -8.74 8.52
C ALA A 358 2.32 -7.49 9.24
N THR A 359 2.25 -6.35 8.54
CA THR A 359 1.68 -5.10 9.08
C THR A 359 0.17 -5.24 9.35
N VAL A 360 -0.58 -5.83 8.42
CA VAL A 360 -2.02 -6.05 8.59
C VAL A 360 -2.31 -6.99 9.76
N ARG A 361 -1.57 -8.09 9.88
CA ARG A 361 -1.70 -9.05 11.00
C ARG A 361 -1.36 -8.43 12.34
N LEU A 362 -0.28 -7.64 12.41
CA LEU A 362 0.12 -6.94 13.63
C LEU A 362 -0.99 -6.01 14.10
N ARG A 363 -1.54 -5.19 13.20
CA ARG A 363 -2.61 -4.25 13.50
C ARG A 363 -3.87 -4.94 14.01
N THR A 364 -4.31 -6.00 13.34
CA THR A 364 -5.49 -6.76 13.77
C THR A 364 -5.29 -7.46 15.11
N LYS A 365 -4.07 -7.91 15.41
CA LYS A 365 -3.73 -8.50 16.70
C LYS A 365 -3.83 -7.48 17.84
N VAL A 366 -3.25 -6.30 17.66
CA VAL A 366 -3.23 -5.22 18.67
C VAL A 366 -4.64 -4.73 18.97
N THR A 367 -5.48 -4.52 17.96
CA THR A 367 -6.86 -4.01 18.13
C THR A 367 -7.91 -5.08 18.44
N LYS A 368 -7.50 -6.34 18.60
CA LYS A 368 -8.39 -7.50 18.76
C LYS A 368 -9.39 -7.68 17.60
N GLY A 369 -9.06 -7.13 16.44
CA GLY A 369 -9.85 -7.20 15.20
C GLY A 369 -10.80 -6.00 14.98
N PRO A 370 -11.16 -5.73 13.72
CA PRO A 370 -12.16 -4.73 13.34
C PRO A 370 -13.55 -5.12 13.84
N GLY A 371 -14.45 -4.13 13.98
CA GLY A 371 -15.82 -4.35 14.45
C GLY A 371 -16.74 -5.02 13.42
N SER A 372 -16.41 -4.93 12.12
CA SER A 372 -17.15 -5.56 11.01
C SER A 372 -16.21 -5.98 9.88
N ARG A 373 -16.70 -6.84 8.98
CA ARG A 373 -15.95 -7.27 7.77
C ARG A 373 -15.61 -6.06 6.88
N ALA A 374 -16.57 -5.17 6.64
CA ALA A 374 -16.35 -3.96 5.84
C ALA A 374 -15.28 -3.04 6.44
N ALA A 375 -15.28 -2.85 7.76
CA ALA A 375 -14.23 -2.10 8.46
C ALA A 375 -12.86 -2.82 8.37
N GLY A 376 -12.87 -4.16 8.37
CA GLY A 376 -11.66 -4.98 8.19
C GLY A 376 -11.03 -4.81 6.81
N ILE A 377 -11.84 -4.84 5.77
CA ILE A 377 -11.39 -4.62 4.38
C ILE A 377 -10.84 -3.19 4.22
N ALA A 378 -11.57 -2.18 4.70
CA ALA A 378 -11.15 -0.79 4.62
C ALA A 378 -9.84 -0.53 5.36
N MET A 379 -9.68 -1.10 6.56
CA MET A 379 -8.43 -1.00 7.32
C MET A 379 -7.27 -1.69 6.60
N ALA A 380 -7.47 -2.88 6.07
CA ALA A 380 -6.44 -3.60 5.32
C ALA A 380 -6.05 -2.82 4.05
N TYR A 381 -7.03 -2.29 3.31
CA TYR A 381 -6.81 -1.43 2.16
C TYR A 381 -5.90 -0.24 2.52
N LYS A 382 -6.24 0.53 3.55
CA LYS A 382 -5.45 1.70 3.98
C LYS A 382 -4.04 1.33 4.42
N LEU A 383 -3.87 0.20 5.10
CA LEU A 383 -2.54 -0.29 5.49
C LEU A 383 -1.68 -0.67 4.28
N ILE A 384 -2.28 -1.34 3.29
CA ILE A 384 -1.59 -1.75 2.07
C ILE A 384 -1.28 -0.51 1.21
N GLU A 385 -2.23 0.41 1.06
CA GLU A 385 -2.04 1.68 0.36
C GLU A 385 -0.89 2.49 0.97
N ALA A 386 -0.85 2.63 2.29
CA ALA A 386 0.25 3.29 3.00
C ALA A 386 1.59 2.54 2.84
N ALA A 387 1.58 1.22 2.76
CA ALA A 387 2.78 0.43 2.48
C ALA A 387 3.26 0.61 1.04
N GLN A 388 2.35 0.72 0.08
CA GLN A 388 2.63 0.88 -1.35
C GLN A 388 3.51 2.11 -1.62
N THR A 389 3.35 3.20 -0.89
CA THR A 389 4.18 4.41 -1.06
C THR A 389 5.68 4.16 -0.84
N ARG A 390 6.04 3.08 -0.14
CA ARG A 390 7.41 2.69 0.22
C ARG A 390 7.91 1.48 -0.58
N TRP A 391 7.07 0.87 -1.43
CA TRP A 391 7.50 -0.27 -2.22
C TRP A 391 8.53 0.15 -3.26
N ARG A 392 9.62 -0.57 -3.31
CA ARG A 392 10.63 -0.40 -4.36
C ARG A 392 10.18 -1.14 -5.62
N ALA A 393 10.53 -0.60 -6.78
CA ALA A 393 10.39 -1.30 -8.05
C ALA A 393 11.13 -2.65 -8.02
N VAL A 394 10.85 -3.52 -8.96
CA VAL A 394 11.66 -4.72 -9.19
C VAL A 394 13.05 -4.32 -9.66
N ASN A 395 14.04 -5.20 -9.48
CA ASN A 395 15.39 -4.95 -10.00
C ASN A 395 15.33 -4.85 -11.54
N ALA A 396 16.23 -4.08 -12.16
CA ALA A 396 16.24 -3.87 -13.61
C ALA A 396 14.83 -3.62 -14.20
N PRO A 397 14.10 -2.58 -13.74
CA PRO A 397 12.69 -2.36 -14.07
C PRO A 397 12.44 -2.21 -15.59
N HIS A 398 13.41 -1.76 -16.37
CA HIS A 398 13.34 -1.64 -17.83
C HIS A 398 13.14 -3.00 -18.53
N LEU A 399 13.58 -4.11 -17.94
CA LEU A 399 13.39 -5.46 -18.50
C LEU A 399 11.93 -5.93 -18.40
N VAL A 400 11.11 -5.33 -17.54
CA VAL A 400 9.69 -5.70 -17.41
C VAL A 400 8.93 -5.43 -18.72
N ALA A 401 9.23 -4.31 -19.39
CA ALA A 401 8.64 -3.98 -20.68
C ALA A 401 9.03 -5.01 -21.76
N LEU A 402 10.26 -5.50 -21.75
CA LEU A 402 10.71 -6.54 -22.69
C LEU A 402 9.99 -7.88 -22.43
N VAL A 403 9.80 -8.26 -21.17
CA VAL A 403 8.99 -9.44 -20.82
C VAL A 403 7.57 -9.31 -21.36
N ARG A 404 6.96 -8.14 -21.20
CA ARG A 404 5.62 -7.86 -21.73
C ARG A 404 5.56 -7.96 -23.24
N ALA A 405 6.59 -7.50 -23.92
CA ALA A 405 6.73 -7.58 -25.37
C ALA A 405 6.99 -9.02 -25.90
N GLY A 406 7.13 -10.01 -24.99
CA GLY A 406 7.38 -11.40 -25.36
C GLY A 406 8.86 -11.70 -25.67
N ALA A 407 9.79 -10.88 -25.19
CA ALA A 407 11.21 -11.18 -25.31
C ALA A 407 11.58 -12.49 -24.59
N ILE A 408 12.44 -13.27 -25.20
CA ILE A 408 12.89 -14.56 -24.66
C ILE A 408 14.17 -14.36 -23.85
N PHE A 409 14.23 -14.98 -22.68
CA PHE A 409 15.41 -14.98 -21.82
C PHE A 409 15.93 -16.41 -21.70
N HIS A 410 17.22 -16.59 -22.00
CA HIS A 410 17.92 -17.86 -21.82
C HIS A 410 18.93 -17.73 -20.68
N LYS A 411 18.82 -18.59 -19.68
CA LYS A 411 19.66 -18.52 -18.46
C LYS A 411 19.67 -17.13 -17.81
N GLY A 412 18.51 -16.47 -17.81
CA GLY A 412 18.31 -15.13 -17.25
C GLY A 412 18.82 -13.98 -18.09
N LYS A 413 19.40 -14.22 -19.25
CA LYS A 413 19.89 -13.17 -20.17
C LYS A 413 18.98 -13.06 -21.38
N LEU A 414 18.79 -11.83 -21.85
CA LEU A 414 18.01 -11.55 -23.06
C LEU A 414 18.64 -12.27 -24.24
N LEU A 415 17.84 -13.07 -24.94
CA LEU A 415 18.24 -13.69 -26.20
C LEU A 415 18.02 -12.64 -27.30
N GLU A 416 19.11 -12.01 -27.78
CA GLU A 416 19.04 -11.14 -28.94
C GLU A 416 18.66 -12.00 -30.15
N ARG A 417 17.63 -11.60 -30.92
CA ARG A 417 17.38 -12.20 -32.22
C ARG A 417 18.57 -11.89 -33.07
N LEU A 418 19.24 -12.94 -33.56
CA LEU A 418 20.12 -12.80 -34.70
C LEU A 418 19.27 -12.19 -35.83
N VAL A 419 19.56 -10.93 -36.18
CA VAL A 419 19.06 -10.35 -37.42
C VAL A 419 19.63 -11.26 -38.50
N ASP A 420 18.78 -11.99 -39.22
CA ASP A 420 19.18 -12.70 -40.46
C ASP A 420 19.76 -11.65 -41.37
N ILE A 421 21.09 -11.52 -41.37
CA ILE A 421 21.81 -10.85 -42.42
C ILE A 421 21.73 -11.82 -43.59
N THR A 422 20.67 -11.70 -44.39
CA THR A 422 20.66 -12.28 -45.70
C THR A 422 21.84 -11.67 -46.46
N PRO A 423 22.82 -12.45 -46.89
CA PRO A 423 23.89 -11.88 -47.69
C PRO A 423 23.28 -11.34 -48.97
N ASP A 424 23.52 -10.06 -49.24
CA ASP A 424 23.12 -9.37 -50.45
C ASP A 424 23.88 -10.00 -51.61
N THR A 425 23.25 -10.96 -52.29
CA THR A 425 23.74 -11.57 -53.51
C THR A 425 23.36 -10.69 -54.70
N SER A 426 23.87 -9.48 -54.75
CA SER A 426 23.81 -8.63 -55.95
C SER A 426 25.18 -8.07 -56.32
N THR A 427 26.13 -8.96 -56.68
CA THR A 427 27.25 -8.61 -57.52
C THR A 427 27.38 -9.67 -58.62
N ALA A 428 26.47 -9.57 -59.58
CA ALA A 428 26.71 -10.20 -60.86
C ALA A 428 27.67 -9.27 -61.69
N GLU A 429 28.88 -9.67 -61.75
CA GLU A 429 29.85 -9.06 -62.75
C GLU A 429 29.39 -9.34 -64.18
N PRO A 430 29.44 -8.36 -65.09
CA PRO A 430 29.20 -8.62 -66.46
C PRO A 430 30.46 -9.24 -67.08
N SER A 431 30.32 -10.46 -67.62
CA SER A 431 31.32 -11.14 -68.40
C SER A 431 31.57 -10.36 -69.64
N ASN A 432 32.80 -9.89 -69.77
CA ASN A 432 33.34 -9.27 -71.01
C ASN A 432 33.82 -10.38 -71.97
N THR A 433 33.07 -10.65 -72.99
CA THR A 433 33.51 -11.47 -74.09
C THR A 433 34.10 -10.56 -75.20
N GLY A 434 35.39 -10.44 -75.19
CA GLY A 434 36.11 -9.89 -76.32
C GLY A 434 36.09 -10.87 -77.49
N SER A 435 35.57 -10.43 -78.61
CA SER A 435 35.70 -11.13 -79.87
C SER A 435 36.97 -10.60 -80.64
N GLU A 436 37.87 -11.46 -80.91
CA GLU A 436 38.89 -11.28 -81.91
C GLU A 436 38.33 -11.52 -83.32
N VAL A 437 38.70 -10.66 -84.20
CA VAL A 437 38.56 -10.88 -85.65
C VAL A 437 39.90 -10.73 -86.32
N ALA A 438 40.18 -11.65 -87.17
CA ALA A 438 41.29 -11.72 -88.07
C ALA A 438 41.32 -10.59 -89.11
#